data_efffadf954bf6fb40d03f85fb59a5cf1
#
_entry.id   efffadf954bf6fb40d03f85fb59a5cf1
#
_cell.length_a   1.000
_cell.length_b   1.000
_cell.length_c   1.000
_cell.angle_alpha   90.00
_cell.angle_beta   90.00
_cell.angle_gamma   90.00
#
_symmetry.space_group_name_H-M   'P 1'
#
loop_
_entity.id
_entity.type
_entity.pdbx_description
1 polymer ?
#
loop_
_entity_poly.entity_id
_entity_poly.type
_entity_poly.pdbx_seq_one_letter_code
_entity_poly.pdbx_strand_id
1 'polypeptide(L)'
;MTRKFRPPNKRSDVFRFISMKGDEDCWLWTGGLVGRDSRPYFSVDGKKLLAYRIVYELITGETLVTGEMIRHKCDNKICCNPKHMEKGGHIQNMQDMKERQRHGMPHQTVRHIKKLILQGVPYSVIAERYGCSKSLISEIANLRAYAHVQLQDGRFNDEAYSEEALAKGATKNG
;
A
#
# COMPACT_ATOMS: atom_id res chain seq x y z
N MET A 1 -10.93 -0.27 43.29
CA MET A 1 -11.77 -0.41 42.06
C MET A 1 -11.57 -1.81 41.53
N THR A 2 -12.56 -2.68 41.67
CA THR A 2 -12.51 -4.07 41.18
C THR A 2 -12.67 -4.07 39.67
N ARG A 3 -11.65 -4.56 38.94
CA ARG A 3 -11.77 -4.76 37.47
C ARG A 3 -12.92 -5.73 37.22
N LYS A 4 -14.00 -5.27 36.61
CA LYS A 4 -15.07 -6.15 36.16
C LYS A 4 -14.49 -7.20 35.23
N PHE A 5 -14.69 -8.47 35.56
CA PHE A 5 -14.34 -9.60 34.71
C PHE A 5 -15.06 -9.44 33.35
N ARG A 6 -14.31 -9.36 32.25
CA ARG A 6 -14.87 -9.45 30.91
C ARG A 6 -14.56 -10.84 30.36
N PRO A 7 -15.57 -11.59 29.93
CA PRO A 7 -15.34 -12.87 29.30
C PRO A 7 -14.47 -12.69 28.04
N PRO A 8 -13.65 -13.70 27.68
CA PRO A 8 -12.85 -13.64 26.46
C PRO A 8 -13.76 -13.51 25.23
N ASN A 9 -13.32 -12.71 24.24
CA ASN A 9 -14.06 -12.55 23.00
C ASN A 9 -14.08 -13.86 22.21
N LYS A 10 -15.23 -14.20 21.65
CA LYS A 10 -15.35 -15.26 20.62
C LYS A 10 -14.93 -14.67 19.27
N ARG A 11 -14.50 -15.53 18.34
CA ARG A 11 -14.13 -15.09 16.98
C ARG A 11 -15.29 -14.34 16.28
N SER A 12 -16.53 -14.76 16.48
CA SER A 12 -17.73 -14.13 15.92
C SER A 12 -17.99 -12.71 16.43
N ASP A 13 -17.45 -12.33 17.60
CA ASP A 13 -17.62 -10.98 18.13
C ASP A 13 -16.87 -9.91 17.30
N VAL A 14 -16.02 -10.33 16.36
CA VAL A 14 -15.30 -9.44 15.43
C VAL A 14 -16.25 -8.54 14.65
N PHE A 15 -17.44 -9.05 14.27
CA PHE A 15 -18.44 -8.29 13.51
C PHE A 15 -18.99 -7.05 14.22
N ARG A 16 -18.89 -6.99 15.55
CA ARG A 16 -19.30 -5.82 16.36
C ARG A 16 -18.45 -4.58 16.10
N PHE A 17 -17.29 -4.75 15.47
CA PHE A 17 -16.33 -3.70 15.17
C PHE A 17 -16.22 -3.43 13.66
N ILE A 18 -17.24 -3.80 12.90
CA ILE A 18 -17.26 -3.63 11.45
C ILE A 18 -18.46 -2.78 11.05
N SER A 19 -18.19 -1.66 10.38
CA SER A 19 -19.23 -0.87 9.73
C SER A 19 -19.47 -1.46 8.33
N MET A 20 -20.54 -2.24 8.20
CA MET A 20 -21.01 -2.81 6.94
C MET A 20 -22.03 -1.88 6.29
N LYS A 21 -21.87 -1.61 4.99
CA LYS A 21 -22.85 -0.87 4.18
C LYS A 21 -23.50 -1.84 3.18
N GLY A 22 -23.11 -1.82 1.93
CA GLY A 22 -23.55 -2.79 0.93
C GLY A 22 -22.57 -3.95 0.77
N ASP A 23 -23.01 -4.97 0.03
CA ASP A 23 -22.20 -6.16 -0.24
C ASP A 23 -20.96 -5.86 -1.06
N GLU A 24 -21.04 -4.88 -1.96
CA GLU A 24 -19.94 -4.43 -2.82
C GLU A 24 -19.14 -3.28 -2.20
N ASP A 25 -19.53 -2.80 -1.01
CA ASP A 25 -18.84 -1.73 -0.31
C ASP A 25 -17.69 -2.27 0.57
N CYS A 26 -16.74 -1.41 0.91
CA CYS A 26 -15.77 -1.74 1.94
C CYS A 26 -16.45 -1.83 3.31
N TRP A 27 -16.30 -2.96 3.98
CA TRP A 27 -16.70 -3.13 5.37
C TRP A 27 -15.59 -2.59 6.27
N LEU A 28 -15.80 -1.42 6.84
CA LEU A 28 -14.72 -0.71 7.51
C LEU A 28 -14.55 -1.15 8.96
N TRP A 29 -13.33 -1.46 9.33
CA TRP A 29 -12.96 -1.75 10.71
C TRP A 29 -13.00 -0.49 11.58
N THR A 30 -13.71 -0.57 12.73
CA THR A 30 -13.86 0.52 13.70
C THR A 30 -13.12 0.26 15.01
N GLY A 31 -12.48 -0.90 15.14
CA GLY A 31 -11.72 -1.27 16.34
C GLY A 31 -10.27 -0.84 16.32
N GLY A 32 -9.45 -1.45 17.17
CA GLY A 32 -8.03 -1.13 17.29
C GLY A 32 -7.19 -1.51 16.08
N LEU A 33 -6.09 -0.78 15.89
CA LEU A 33 -5.09 -1.03 14.84
C LEU A 33 -3.76 -1.44 15.47
N VAL A 34 -2.96 -2.25 14.77
CA VAL A 34 -1.68 -2.78 15.25
C VAL A 34 -0.59 -2.64 14.19
N GLY A 35 0.65 -2.44 14.66
CA GLY A 35 1.84 -2.36 13.83
C GLY A 35 1.99 -1.03 13.10
N ARG A 36 3.15 -0.84 12.45
CA ARG A 36 3.48 0.35 11.66
C ARG A 36 2.46 0.60 10.53
N ASP A 37 1.96 -0.47 9.95
CA ASP A 37 1.00 -0.40 8.83
C ASP A 37 -0.44 -0.16 9.29
N SER A 38 -0.70 0.02 10.60
CA SER A 38 -2.04 0.24 11.15
C SER A 38 -3.04 -0.81 10.66
N ARG A 39 -2.74 -2.10 10.91
CA ARG A 39 -3.61 -3.22 10.53
C ARG A 39 -4.71 -3.46 11.55
N PRO A 40 -5.95 -3.76 11.10
CA PRO A 40 -7.05 -4.18 11.97
C PRO A 40 -6.68 -5.38 12.81
N TYR A 41 -6.85 -5.30 14.14
CA TYR A 41 -6.69 -6.46 15.00
C TYR A 41 -7.90 -6.68 15.91
N PHE A 42 -8.13 -7.93 16.23
CA PHE A 42 -9.12 -8.36 17.20
C PHE A 42 -8.48 -9.35 18.17
N SER A 43 -8.77 -9.20 19.47
CA SER A 43 -8.20 -10.08 20.50
C SER A 43 -9.14 -11.23 20.79
N VAL A 44 -8.66 -12.46 20.59
CA VAL A 44 -9.35 -13.71 20.91
C VAL A 44 -8.44 -14.48 21.88
N ASP A 45 -8.94 -14.86 23.03
CA ASP A 45 -8.20 -15.59 24.08
C ASP A 45 -6.84 -14.97 24.40
N GLY A 46 -6.80 -13.63 24.49
CA GLY A 46 -5.58 -12.87 24.79
C GLY A 46 -4.61 -12.71 23.61
N LYS A 47 -4.84 -13.35 22.48
CA LYS A 47 -4.02 -13.25 21.27
C LYS A 47 -4.57 -12.22 20.31
N LYS A 48 -3.72 -11.33 19.79
CA LYS A 48 -4.08 -10.37 18.75
C LYS A 48 -4.02 -11.05 17.40
N LEU A 49 -5.15 -11.16 16.74
CA LEU A 49 -5.28 -11.72 15.40
C LEU A 49 -5.72 -10.59 14.42
N LEU A 50 -5.37 -10.71 13.15
CA LEU A 50 -5.80 -9.75 12.14
C LEU A 50 -7.30 -9.92 11.89
N ALA A 51 -8.08 -8.86 12.13
CA ALA A 51 -9.54 -8.91 12.10
C ALA A 51 -10.09 -9.38 10.73
N TYR A 52 -9.53 -8.86 9.63
CA TYR A 52 -9.96 -9.23 8.28
C TYR A 52 -9.70 -10.72 7.96
N ARG A 53 -8.67 -11.36 8.56
CA ARG A 53 -8.44 -12.80 8.41
C ARG A 53 -9.52 -13.61 9.12
N ILE A 54 -9.91 -13.19 10.34
CA ILE A 54 -11.00 -13.85 11.09
C ILE A 54 -12.30 -13.75 10.29
N VAL A 55 -12.62 -12.59 9.76
CA VAL A 55 -13.83 -12.37 8.96
C VAL A 55 -13.83 -13.21 7.70
N TYR A 56 -12.70 -13.25 6.99
CA TYR A 56 -12.53 -14.08 5.80
C TYR A 56 -12.83 -15.55 6.11
N GLU A 57 -12.17 -16.12 7.11
CA GLU A 57 -12.36 -17.53 7.52
C GLU A 57 -13.79 -17.83 7.97
N LEU A 58 -14.43 -16.92 8.71
CA LEU A 58 -15.80 -17.12 9.20
C LEU A 58 -16.86 -17.09 8.09
N ILE A 59 -16.66 -16.26 7.06
CA ILE A 59 -17.65 -16.11 5.99
C ILE A 59 -17.40 -17.12 4.87
N THR A 60 -16.15 -17.37 4.49
CA THR A 60 -15.85 -18.31 3.40
C THR A 60 -15.82 -19.76 3.85
N GLY A 61 -15.68 -20.03 5.16
CA GLY A 61 -15.44 -21.36 5.71
C GLY A 61 -14.03 -21.90 5.44
N GLU A 62 -13.17 -21.11 4.81
CA GLU A 62 -11.81 -21.52 4.49
C GLU A 62 -10.85 -21.22 5.64
N THR A 63 -9.99 -22.15 5.99
CA THR A 63 -8.93 -21.95 6.98
C THR A 63 -7.66 -21.47 6.28
N LEU A 64 -7.06 -20.40 6.81
CA LEU A 64 -5.80 -19.88 6.31
C LEU A 64 -4.62 -20.62 6.93
N VAL A 65 -3.82 -21.27 6.11
CA VAL A 65 -2.62 -21.99 6.57
C VAL A 65 -1.41 -21.07 6.67
N THR A 66 -0.36 -21.58 7.33
CA THR A 66 0.91 -20.83 7.48
C THR A 66 1.51 -20.50 6.11
N GLY A 67 1.87 -19.24 5.90
CA GLY A 67 2.41 -18.75 4.62
C GLY A 67 1.36 -18.17 3.66
N GLU A 68 0.08 -18.45 3.88
CA GLU A 68 -0.99 -17.79 3.11
C GLU A 68 -1.25 -16.38 3.62
N MET A 69 -1.41 -15.47 2.68
CA MET A 69 -1.74 -14.08 2.94
C MET A 69 -3.09 -13.70 2.33
N ILE A 70 -3.80 -12.81 3.02
CA ILE A 70 -4.97 -12.14 2.45
C ILE A 70 -4.51 -10.82 1.84
N ARG A 71 -4.82 -10.65 0.55
CA ARG A 71 -4.56 -9.45 -0.24
C ARG A 71 -5.86 -8.68 -0.42
N HIS A 72 -5.81 -7.35 -0.32
CA HIS A 72 -6.97 -6.51 -0.55
C HIS A 72 -7.00 -6.04 -2.01
N LYS A 73 -8.02 -6.43 -2.77
CA LYS A 73 -8.26 -5.95 -4.14
C LYS A 73 -8.63 -4.46 -4.17
N CYS A 74 -9.31 -3.99 -3.11
CA CYS A 74 -9.75 -2.59 -2.94
C CYS A 74 -8.68 -1.64 -2.39
N ASP A 75 -7.45 -2.13 -2.11
CA ASP A 75 -6.33 -1.38 -1.53
C ASP A 75 -6.59 -0.75 -0.15
N ASN A 76 -7.75 -0.94 0.44
CA ASN A 76 -8.08 -0.43 1.75
C ASN A 76 -7.69 -1.43 2.84
N LYS A 77 -6.61 -1.16 3.54
CA LYS A 77 -6.04 -2.04 4.58
C LYS A 77 -6.93 -2.26 5.81
N ILE A 78 -7.95 -1.41 6.03
CA ILE A 78 -8.94 -1.58 7.10
C ILE A 78 -10.27 -2.17 6.62
N CYS A 79 -10.35 -2.58 5.36
CA CYS A 79 -11.50 -3.28 4.83
C CYS A 79 -11.55 -4.71 5.38
N CYS A 80 -12.74 -5.17 5.78
CA CYS A 80 -13.00 -6.52 6.23
C CYS A 80 -13.99 -7.28 5.32
N ASN A 81 -14.36 -6.74 4.14
CA ASN A 81 -15.26 -7.41 3.21
C ASN A 81 -14.55 -8.56 2.48
N PRO A 82 -14.99 -9.83 2.63
CA PRO A 82 -14.37 -10.97 1.96
C PRO A 82 -14.39 -10.89 0.43
N LYS A 83 -15.39 -10.24 -0.16
CA LYS A 83 -15.45 -10.01 -1.63
C LYS A 83 -14.30 -9.15 -2.13
N HIS A 84 -13.75 -8.30 -1.26
CA HIS A 84 -12.59 -7.44 -1.56
C HIS A 84 -11.25 -8.11 -1.23
N MET A 85 -11.27 -9.38 -0.84
CA MET A 85 -10.10 -10.12 -0.43
C MET A 85 -9.81 -11.28 -1.38
N GLU A 86 -8.56 -11.66 -1.41
CA GLU A 86 -8.07 -12.76 -2.19
C GLU A 86 -6.93 -13.45 -1.45
N LYS A 87 -6.95 -14.79 -1.42
CA LYS A 87 -5.82 -15.55 -0.91
C LYS A 87 -4.67 -15.51 -1.90
N GLY A 88 -3.46 -15.44 -1.38
CA GLY A 88 -2.26 -15.51 -2.19
C GLY A 88 -1.02 -15.75 -1.35
N GLY A 89 0.05 -16.12 -2.03
CA GLY A 89 1.36 -16.28 -1.43
C GLY A 89 2.18 -14.98 -1.50
N HIS A 90 3.40 -15.06 -0.96
CA HIS A 90 4.34 -13.93 -0.95
C HIS A 90 4.66 -13.42 -2.38
N ILE A 91 4.77 -14.33 -3.36
CA ILE A 91 5.10 -13.97 -4.75
C ILE A 91 4.00 -13.11 -5.37
N GLN A 92 2.72 -13.52 -5.24
CA GLN A 92 1.59 -12.74 -5.74
C GLN A 92 1.49 -11.37 -5.06
N ASN A 93 1.72 -11.32 -3.74
CA ASN A 93 1.74 -10.05 -3.02
C ASN A 93 2.85 -9.11 -3.52
N MET A 94 4.04 -9.65 -3.83
CA MET A 94 5.13 -8.86 -4.42
C MET A 94 4.80 -8.37 -5.84
N GLN A 95 4.11 -9.20 -6.64
CA GLN A 95 3.64 -8.81 -7.98
C GLN A 95 2.62 -7.67 -7.88
N ASP A 96 1.60 -7.81 -7.03
CA ASP A 96 0.62 -6.75 -6.78
C ASP A 96 1.28 -5.42 -6.38
N MET A 97 2.30 -5.49 -5.53
CA MET A 97 3.03 -4.30 -5.09
C MET A 97 3.75 -3.60 -6.24
N LYS A 98 4.31 -4.38 -7.19
CA LYS A 98 4.94 -3.85 -8.41
C LYS A 98 3.90 -3.26 -9.37
N GLU A 99 2.84 -4.00 -9.65
CA GLU A 99 1.78 -3.60 -10.58
C GLU A 99 1.05 -2.34 -10.11
N ARG A 100 0.76 -2.26 -8.82
CA ARG A 100 0.09 -1.11 -8.20
C ARG A 100 1.05 0.01 -7.80
N GLN A 101 2.31 -0.08 -8.19
CA GLN A 101 3.35 0.92 -7.93
C GLN A 101 3.47 1.33 -6.45
N ARG A 102 3.21 0.41 -5.52
CA ARG A 102 3.27 0.67 -4.07
C ARG A 102 4.69 0.71 -3.52
N HIS A 103 5.66 0.26 -4.29
CA HIS A 103 7.07 0.31 -3.96
C HIS A 103 7.83 1.17 -4.94
N GLY A 104 8.65 2.03 -4.37
CA GLY A 104 9.55 2.87 -5.14
C GLY A 104 8.87 4.12 -5.69
N MET A 105 9.49 4.68 -6.71
CA MET A 105 9.09 5.91 -7.34
C MET A 105 7.99 5.65 -8.39
N PRO A 106 6.94 6.49 -8.49
CA PRO A 106 5.92 6.36 -9.53
C PRO A 106 6.53 6.30 -10.92
N HIS A 107 5.99 5.45 -11.81
CA HIS A 107 6.55 5.28 -13.16
C HIS A 107 6.60 6.59 -13.97
N GLN A 108 5.64 7.48 -13.76
CA GLN A 108 5.64 8.79 -14.40
C GLN A 108 6.84 9.64 -13.96
N THR A 109 7.15 9.66 -12.66
CA THR A 109 8.33 10.31 -12.10
C THR A 109 9.61 9.69 -12.68
N VAL A 110 9.67 8.35 -12.78
CA VAL A 110 10.83 7.66 -13.37
C VAL A 110 11.02 8.03 -14.84
N ARG A 111 9.94 8.14 -15.62
CA ARG A 111 10.01 8.60 -17.01
C ARG A 111 10.57 10.02 -17.12
N HIS A 112 10.13 10.91 -16.23
CA HIS A 112 10.66 12.29 -16.20
C HIS A 112 12.15 12.31 -15.82
N ILE A 113 12.56 11.54 -14.80
CA ILE A 113 13.98 11.39 -14.45
C ILE A 113 14.79 10.89 -15.65
N LYS A 114 14.32 9.85 -16.36
CA LYS A 114 14.99 9.35 -17.56
C LYS A 114 15.11 10.42 -18.65
N LYS A 115 14.07 11.24 -18.85
CA LYS A 115 14.12 12.38 -19.78
C LYS A 115 15.19 13.41 -19.38
N LEU A 116 15.24 13.78 -18.10
CA LEU A 116 16.27 14.71 -17.58
C LEU A 116 17.70 14.14 -17.72
N ILE A 117 17.88 12.83 -17.50
CA ILE A 117 19.16 12.14 -17.73
C ILE A 117 19.58 12.28 -19.20
N LEU A 118 18.68 12.04 -20.15
CA LEU A 118 18.92 12.16 -21.58
C LEU A 118 19.24 13.60 -22.00
N GLN A 119 18.67 14.57 -21.29
CA GLN A 119 18.98 16.01 -21.48
C GLN A 119 20.32 16.45 -20.88
N GLY A 120 21.05 15.52 -20.23
CA GLY A 120 22.35 15.81 -19.64
C GLY A 120 22.29 16.54 -18.29
N VAL A 121 21.13 16.58 -17.63
CA VAL A 121 20.99 17.21 -16.30
C VAL A 121 21.85 16.42 -15.29
N PRO A 122 22.68 17.11 -14.47
CA PRO A 122 23.53 16.44 -13.49
C PRO A 122 22.73 15.60 -12.49
N TYR A 123 23.21 14.40 -12.15
CA TYR A 123 22.53 13.48 -11.23
C TYR A 123 22.29 14.06 -9.84
N SER A 124 23.16 14.97 -9.38
CA SER A 124 22.98 15.70 -8.11
C SER A 124 21.73 16.57 -8.12
N VAL A 125 21.52 17.30 -9.22
CA VAL A 125 20.36 18.18 -9.40
C VAL A 125 19.07 17.37 -9.48
N ILE A 126 19.09 16.26 -10.23
CA ILE A 126 17.92 15.36 -10.31
C ILE A 126 17.63 14.76 -8.94
N ALA A 127 18.63 14.26 -8.23
CA ALA A 127 18.49 13.63 -6.93
C ALA A 127 17.88 14.58 -5.89
N GLU A 128 18.36 15.83 -5.85
CA GLU A 128 17.82 16.89 -4.99
C GLU A 128 16.36 17.20 -5.34
N ARG A 129 16.05 17.40 -6.62
CA ARG A 129 14.70 17.72 -7.11
C ARG A 129 13.65 16.68 -6.72
N TYR A 130 14.01 15.40 -6.74
CA TYR A 130 13.09 14.29 -6.45
C TYR A 130 13.25 13.70 -5.05
N GLY A 131 14.08 14.28 -4.19
CA GLY A 131 14.30 13.81 -2.82
C GLY A 131 14.84 12.38 -2.73
N CYS A 132 15.71 11.99 -3.67
CA CYS A 132 16.28 10.65 -3.73
C CYS A 132 17.81 10.67 -3.77
N SER A 133 18.45 9.49 -3.67
CA SER A 133 19.91 9.41 -3.71
C SER A 133 20.46 9.52 -5.14
N LYS A 134 21.67 10.07 -5.27
CA LYS A 134 22.42 10.06 -6.55
C LYS A 134 22.67 8.64 -7.07
N SER A 135 22.83 7.67 -6.17
CA SER A 135 22.98 6.25 -6.52
C SER A 135 21.74 5.73 -7.24
N LEU A 136 20.53 6.06 -6.78
CA LEU A 136 19.30 5.67 -7.44
C LEU A 136 19.21 6.27 -8.86
N ILE A 137 19.58 7.53 -9.03
CA ILE A 137 19.61 8.16 -10.37
C ILE A 137 20.60 7.43 -11.29
N SER A 138 21.78 7.08 -10.79
CA SER A 138 22.76 6.27 -11.55
C SER A 138 22.23 4.87 -11.91
N GLU A 139 21.52 4.22 -11.00
CA GLU A 139 20.89 2.91 -11.27
C GLU A 139 19.79 3.01 -12.34
N ILE A 140 19.00 4.08 -12.32
CA ILE A 140 17.98 4.37 -13.35
C ILE A 140 18.64 4.61 -14.70
N ALA A 141 19.72 5.39 -14.75
CA ALA A 141 20.48 5.69 -15.96
C ALA A 141 21.09 4.42 -16.58
N ASN A 142 21.61 3.53 -15.75
CA ASN A 142 22.22 2.27 -16.17
C ASN A 142 21.23 1.11 -16.31
N LEU A 143 19.92 1.39 -16.25
CA LEU A 143 18.84 0.41 -16.35
C LEU A 143 18.91 -0.74 -15.30
N ARG A 144 19.59 -0.51 -14.17
CA ARG A 144 19.64 -1.45 -13.04
C ARG A 144 18.39 -1.33 -12.17
N ALA A 145 17.84 -0.11 -12.08
CA ALA A 145 16.55 0.16 -11.45
C ALA A 145 15.56 0.66 -12.51
N TYR A 146 14.29 0.25 -12.39
CA TYR A 146 13.20 0.69 -13.28
C TYR A 146 13.46 0.46 -14.78
N ALA A 147 14.18 -0.61 -15.16
CA ALA A 147 14.44 -0.96 -16.55
C ALA A 147 13.16 -1.13 -17.38
N HIS A 148 12.11 -1.67 -16.75
CA HIS A 148 10.80 -1.91 -17.36
C HIS A 148 10.00 -0.62 -17.68
N VAL A 149 10.37 0.51 -17.10
CA VAL A 149 9.70 1.80 -17.33
C VAL A 149 10.23 2.43 -18.61
N GLN A 150 9.48 2.27 -19.71
CA GLN A 150 9.83 2.83 -21.02
C GLN A 150 9.47 4.31 -21.11
N LEU A 151 10.25 5.09 -21.86
CA LEU A 151 9.85 6.41 -22.32
C LEU A 151 8.79 6.22 -23.42
N GLN A 152 7.61 6.77 -23.22
CA GLN A 152 6.61 6.81 -24.28
C GLN A 152 6.93 7.99 -25.19
N ASP A 153 7.14 7.72 -26.48
CA ASP A 153 7.34 8.77 -27.45
C ASP A 153 6.10 9.67 -27.55
N GLY A 154 6.25 10.93 -27.23
CA GLY A 154 5.43 12.02 -27.73
C GLY A 154 4.20 12.47 -26.95
N ARG A 155 3.90 11.96 -25.74
CA ARG A 155 2.78 12.50 -24.95
C ARG A 155 3.14 12.62 -23.46
N PHE A 156 3.98 13.58 -23.15
CA PHE A 156 4.03 14.14 -21.82
C PHE A 156 3.06 15.32 -21.77
N ASN A 157 2.07 15.25 -20.89
CA ASN A 157 1.36 16.44 -20.49
C ASN A 157 2.30 17.16 -19.49
N ASP A 158 3.12 18.06 -20.04
CA ASP A 158 4.17 18.79 -19.31
C ASP A 158 3.58 19.74 -18.23
N GLU A 159 2.26 19.98 -18.23
CA GLU A 159 1.60 20.90 -17.31
C GLU A 159 1.65 20.44 -15.84
N ALA A 160 1.63 19.12 -15.56
CA ALA A 160 1.71 18.60 -14.20
C ALA A 160 3.14 18.68 -13.59
N TYR A 161 4.14 18.94 -14.42
CA TYR A 161 5.57 19.01 -14.05
C TYR A 161 6.24 20.30 -14.50
N SER A 162 5.46 21.36 -14.77
CA SER A 162 5.98 22.69 -15.00
C SER A 162 6.75 23.16 -13.76
N GLU A 163 7.76 24.01 -13.94
CA GLU A 163 8.54 24.59 -12.82
C GLU A 163 7.64 25.23 -11.77
N GLU A 164 6.50 25.80 -12.18
CA GLU A 164 5.49 26.41 -11.29
C GLU A 164 4.72 25.38 -10.46
N ALA A 165 4.40 24.19 -11.00
CA ALA A 165 3.72 23.13 -10.26
C ALA A 165 4.63 22.49 -9.20
N LEU A 166 5.93 22.39 -9.50
CA LEU A 166 6.96 21.86 -8.59
C LEU A 166 7.32 22.86 -7.48
N ALA A 167 7.31 24.16 -7.78
CA ALA A 167 7.53 25.21 -6.78
C ALA A 167 6.40 25.27 -5.73
N LYS A 168 5.16 24.98 -6.12
CA LYS A 168 3.99 24.90 -5.19
C LYS A 168 4.01 23.69 -4.27
N GLY A 169 4.71 22.61 -4.65
CA GLY A 169 4.86 21.40 -3.82
C GLY A 169 5.93 21.50 -2.73
N ALA A 170 6.92 22.37 -2.91
CA ALA A 170 8.05 22.53 -2.00
C ALA A 170 7.72 23.35 -0.73
N THR A 171 6.58 24.06 -0.71
CA THR A 171 6.20 24.95 0.42
C THR A 171 5.31 24.28 1.48
N LYS A 172 5.07 22.95 1.43
CA LYS A 172 4.20 22.25 2.40
C LYS A 172 4.93 21.41 3.44
N ASN A 173 6.26 21.43 3.51
CA ASN A 173 7.04 20.78 4.58
C ASN A 173 8.03 21.79 5.17
N GLY A 174 7.52 22.75 5.91
CA GLY A 174 8.23 23.59 6.84
C GLY A 174 7.69 23.37 8.24
#